data_1d0b477630e9973551edd5fa79d93066
#
_entry.id   1d0b477630e9973551edd5fa79d93066
#
_cell.length_a   1.000
_cell.length_b   1.000
_cell.length_c   1.000
_cell.angle_alpha   90.00
_cell.angle_beta   90.00
_cell.angle_gamma   90.00
#
_symmetry.space_group_name_H-M   'P 1'
#
loop_
_entity.id
_entity.type
_entity.pdbx_description
1 polymer ?
#
loop_
_entity_poly.entity_id
_entity_poly.type
_entity_poly.pdbx_seq_one_letter_code
_entity_poly.pdbx_strand_id
1 'polypeptide(L)'
;RLTRIYTDAKSLMLAAKTAQAFTDAANKFASIPQFKDARELAKECSEKAKISRNDMIYGVAMLQLSDKTVESYEAAIRTFQTIPGWKDSDEQIVNCQRAIDEIKAKEEADRLEAQRQAEEYRAAKERAERKRKRNKVIAALVLCAFAAIVAIFLKVIPDVKYNAAVKLINDGDIINAYDSLIALNGYKDSTEKAADIFEQYRIEKLKVANVGDIVLFGVYEQDNDTSNGKEDIEWRVLAKEDGRILLITDKALDCQRYNIEYIGGTTWDRCTLRKWMNESFLNDAFSYNECKQIQKTNVSAEKNPIYTTIPRGNATADKVFLLSITEVEKYFISDESKNAYRQTMQ
;
A
#
# COMPACT_ATOMS: atom_id res chain seq x y z
N ARG A 1 10.46 -43.87 -5.74
CA ARG A 1 9.81 -42.60 -6.23
C ARG A 1 8.47 -42.39 -5.49
N LEU A 2 7.58 -43.37 -5.42
CA LEU A 2 6.28 -43.24 -4.75
C LEU A 2 6.41 -42.95 -3.24
N THR A 3 7.34 -43.64 -2.54
CA THR A 3 7.61 -43.43 -1.12
C THR A 3 8.04 -41.97 -0.84
N ARG A 4 8.87 -41.39 -1.70
CA ARG A 4 9.33 -39.98 -1.56
C ARG A 4 8.14 -39.02 -1.72
N ILE A 5 7.32 -39.22 -2.77
CA ILE A 5 6.12 -38.38 -2.99
C ILE A 5 5.18 -38.46 -1.78
N TYR A 6 4.97 -39.65 -1.25
CA TYR A 6 4.12 -39.84 -0.07
C TYR A 6 4.68 -39.16 1.18
N THR A 7 5.99 -39.27 1.45
CA THR A 7 6.62 -38.62 2.60
C THR A 7 6.57 -37.11 2.48
N ASP A 8 6.84 -36.57 1.29
CA ASP A 8 6.74 -35.16 0.99
C ASP A 8 5.31 -34.64 1.18
N ALA A 9 4.31 -35.40 0.69
CA ALA A 9 2.90 -35.05 0.87
C ALA A 9 2.49 -35.03 2.35
N LYS A 10 2.97 -35.99 3.13
CA LYS A 10 2.70 -36.09 4.58
C LYS A 10 3.34 -34.95 5.37
N SER A 11 4.55 -34.58 5.00
CA SER A 11 5.21 -33.40 5.58
C SER A 11 4.46 -32.11 5.26
N LEU A 12 3.98 -31.92 4.02
CA LEU A 12 3.16 -30.79 3.62
C LEU A 12 1.84 -30.75 4.41
N MET A 13 1.15 -31.88 4.55
CA MET A 13 -0.09 -32.00 5.31
C MET A 13 0.10 -31.59 6.77
N LEU A 14 1.18 -32.06 7.42
CA LEU A 14 1.49 -31.73 8.83
C LEU A 14 1.87 -30.27 9.02
N ALA A 15 2.52 -29.65 8.04
CA ALA A 15 2.91 -28.24 8.08
C ALA A 15 1.79 -27.29 7.62
N ALA A 16 0.72 -27.81 7.00
CA ALA A 16 -0.34 -27.02 6.40
C ALA A 16 -1.14 -26.22 7.44
N LYS A 17 -1.27 -24.91 7.20
CA LYS A 17 -2.08 -23.97 8.00
C LYS A 17 -3.10 -23.19 7.15
N THR A 18 -3.07 -23.36 5.83
CA THR A 18 -3.93 -22.63 4.89
C THR A 18 -4.64 -23.59 3.95
N ALA A 19 -5.77 -23.15 3.39
CA ALA A 19 -6.52 -23.91 2.40
C ALA A 19 -5.64 -24.33 1.21
N GLN A 20 -4.77 -23.45 0.73
CA GLN A 20 -3.86 -23.74 -0.37
C GLN A 20 -2.86 -24.83 0.01
N ALA A 21 -2.26 -24.74 1.19
CA ALA A 21 -1.30 -25.75 1.65
C ALA A 21 -1.94 -27.14 1.80
N PHE A 22 -3.18 -27.23 2.28
CA PHE A 22 -3.94 -28.47 2.32
C PHE A 22 -4.30 -28.98 0.92
N THR A 23 -4.64 -28.08 -0.02
CA THR A 23 -4.91 -28.45 -1.42
C THR A 23 -3.65 -29.01 -2.08
N ASP A 24 -2.49 -28.41 -1.85
CA ASP A 24 -1.22 -28.87 -2.40
C ASP A 24 -0.86 -30.26 -1.87
N ALA A 25 -1.08 -30.51 -0.58
CA ALA A 25 -0.93 -31.82 0.03
C ALA A 25 -1.90 -32.84 -0.59
N ALA A 26 -3.17 -32.48 -0.74
CA ALA A 26 -4.19 -33.31 -1.36
C ALA A 26 -3.81 -33.72 -2.78
N ASN A 27 -3.37 -32.77 -3.60
CA ASN A 27 -2.93 -33.00 -4.99
C ASN A 27 -1.74 -33.97 -5.07
N LYS A 28 -0.77 -33.83 -4.15
CA LYS A 28 0.36 -34.75 -4.07
C LYS A 28 -0.09 -36.19 -3.70
N PHE A 29 -0.96 -36.36 -2.71
CA PHE A 29 -1.52 -37.66 -2.39
C PHE A 29 -2.36 -38.21 -3.54
N ALA A 30 -3.15 -37.39 -4.20
CA ALA A 30 -3.96 -37.75 -5.36
C ALA A 30 -3.11 -38.21 -6.56
N SER A 31 -1.84 -37.82 -6.67
CA SER A 31 -0.92 -38.28 -7.70
C SER A 31 -0.44 -39.74 -7.49
N ILE A 32 -0.69 -40.32 -6.32
CA ILE A 32 -0.29 -41.70 -5.96
C ILE A 32 -1.44 -42.47 -5.29
N PRO A 33 -2.63 -42.54 -5.85
CA PRO A 33 -3.88 -42.93 -5.16
C PRO A 33 -3.92 -44.37 -4.72
N GLN A 34 -3.03 -45.22 -5.27
CA GLN A 34 -2.94 -46.65 -4.94
C GLN A 34 -1.81 -46.95 -3.94
N PHE A 35 -1.09 -45.92 -3.44
CA PHE A 35 0.03 -46.13 -2.54
C PHE A 35 -0.39 -45.87 -1.10
N LYS A 36 -0.38 -46.94 -0.25
CA LYS A 36 -0.79 -46.90 1.14
C LYS A 36 -2.19 -46.26 1.31
N ASP A 37 -2.34 -45.33 2.26
CA ASP A 37 -3.54 -44.58 2.60
C ASP A 37 -3.61 -43.22 1.87
N ALA A 38 -2.87 -43.06 0.76
CA ALA A 38 -2.81 -41.78 0.05
C ALA A 38 -4.17 -41.27 -0.43
N ARG A 39 -5.07 -42.19 -0.80
CA ARG A 39 -6.43 -41.85 -1.22
C ARG A 39 -7.26 -41.25 -0.09
N GLU A 40 -7.16 -41.84 1.10
CA GLU A 40 -7.82 -41.36 2.32
C GLU A 40 -7.24 -40.02 2.76
N LEU A 41 -5.92 -39.90 2.76
CA LEU A 41 -5.23 -38.66 3.13
C LEU A 41 -5.49 -37.55 2.12
N ALA A 42 -5.64 -37.85 0.84
CA ALA A 42 -6.05 -36.86 -0.17
C ALA A 42 -7.45 -36.30 0.13
N LYS A 43 -8.41 -37.17 0.50
CA LYS A 43 -9.75 -36.75 0.90
C LYS A 43 -9.70 -35.91 2.19
N GLU A 44 -8.97 -36.38 3.20
CA GLU A 44 -8.81 -35.64 4.45
C GLU A 44 -8.22 -34.24 4.23
N CYS A 45 -7.17 -34.15 3.43
CA CYS A 45 -6.58 -32.85 3.06
C CYS A 45 -7.57 -31.97 2.29
N SER A 46 -8.36 -32.54 1.37
CA SER A 46 -9.38 -31.82 0.63
C SER A 46 -10.47 -31.25 1.54
N GLU A 47 -10.92 -32.04 2.52
CA GLU A 47 -11.88 -31.57 3.53
C GLU A 47 -11.29 -30.47 4.41
N LYS A 48 -10.05 -30.63 4.89
CA LYS A 48 -9.35 -29.59 5.67
C LYS A 48 -9.13 -28.32 4.86
N ALA A 49 -8.83 -28.44 3.56
CA ALA A 49 -8.73 -27.29 2.66
C ALA A 49 -10.07 -26.54 2.51
N LYS A 50 -11.18 -27.30 2.38
CA LYS A 50 -12.52 -26.74 2.34
C LYS A 50 -12.88 -26.02 3.64
N ILE A 51 -12.64 -26.66 4.78
CA ILE A 51 -12.84 -26.08 6.10
C ILE A 51 -12.07 -24.76 6.23
N SER A 52 -10.76 -24.80 5.99
CA SER A 52 -9.90 -23.63 6.09
C SER A 52 -10.31 -22.50 5.14
N ARG A 53 -10.77 -22.83 3.93
CA ARG A 53 -11.28 -21.85 2.98
C ARG A 53 -12.56 -21.21 3.48
N ASN A 54 -13.50 -22.05 3.95
CA ASN A 54 -14.79 -21.56 4.43
C ASN A 54 -14.62 -20.72 5.69
N ASP A 55 -13.71 -21.10 6.60
CA ASP A 55 -13.40 -20.31 7.79
C ASP A 55 -12.81 -18.94 7.43
N MET A 56 -11.95 -18.88 6.43
CA MET A 56 -11.41 -17.62 5.94
C MET A 56 -12.51 -16.73 5.34
N ILE A 57 -13.36 -17.32 4.48
CA ILE A 57 -14.48 -16.59 3.87
C ILE A 57 -15.45 -16.10 4.93
N TYR A 58 -15.76 -16.95 5.92
CA TYR A 58 -16.60 -16.58 7.06
C TYR A 58 -15.99 -15.41 7.83
N GLY A 59 -14.69 -15.44 8.11
CA GLY A 59 -13.97 -14.34 8.75
C GLY A 59 -14.05 -13.03 7.97
N VAL A 60 -13.90 -13.09 6.64
CA VAL A 60 -14.05 -11.92 5.76
C VAL A 60 -15.47 -11.36 5.85
N ALA A 61 -16.50 -12.22 5.77
CA ALA A 61 -17.88 -11.81 5.88
C ALA A 61 -18.18 -11.13 7.23
N MET A 62 -17.66 -11.69 8.34
CA MET A 62 -17.81 -11.10 9.68
C MET A 62 -17.14 -9.74 9.79
N LEU A 63 -15.99 -9.55 9.16
CA LEU A 63 -15.32 -8.24 9.12
C LEU A 63 -16.14 -7.20 8.35
N GLN A 64 -16.82 -7.60 7.28
CA GLN A 64 -17.69 -6.72 6.50
C GLN A 64 -18.87 -6.18 7.33
N LEU A 65 -19.27 -6.88 8.40
CA LEU A 65 -20.35 -6.43 9.29
C LEU A 65 -19.97 -5.25 10.19
N SER A 66 -18.69 -4.95 10.31
CA SER A 66 -18.17 -3.92 11.24
C SER A 66 -18.71 -2.52 10.95
N ASP A 67 -18.92 -2.17 9.68
CA ASP A 67 -19.29 -0.82 9.26
C ASP A 67 -20.78 -0.54 9.41
N LYS A 68 -21.60 -1.58 9.57
CA LYS A 68 -23.05 -1.51 9.80
C LYS A 68 -23.81 -0.66 8.77
N THR A 69 -23.37 -0.69 7.51
CA THR A 69 -24.00 -0.03 6.38
C THR A 69 -24.76 -1.02 5.50
N VAL A 70 -25.68 -0.54 4.67
CA VAL A 70 -26.39 -1.39 3.69
C VAL A 70 -25.36 -2.11 2.80
N GLU A 71 -24.39 -1.37 2.28
CA GLU A 71 -23.34 -1.87 1.42
C GLU A 71 -22.50 -2.94 2.11
N SER A 72 -22.17 -2.71 3.38
CA SER A 72 -21.38 -3.65 4.18
C SER A 72 -22.16 -4.95 4.46
N TYR A 73 -23.46 -4.83 4.79
CA TYR A 73 -24.33 -5.98 4.96
C TYR A 73 -24.56 -6.72 3.64
N GLU A 74 -24.79 -6.02 2.52
CA GLU A 74 -24.90 -6.65 1.19
C GLU A 74 -23.62 -7.36 0.77
N ALA A 75 -22.46 -6.77 1.07
CA ALA A 75 -21.17 -7.41 0.83
C ALA A 75 -21.03 -8.68 1.68
N ALA A 76 -21.39 -8.62 2.96
CA ALA A 76 -21.38 -9.77 3.86
C ALA A 76 -22.33 -10.88 3.37
N ILE A 77 -23.57 -10.54 2.95
CA ILE A 77 -24.52 -11.49 2.38
C ILE A 77 -23.89 -12.21 1.18
N ARG A 78 -23.36 -11.46 0.21
CA ARG A 78 -22.69 -12.06 -0.97
C ARG A 78 -21.58 -13.01 -0.57
N THR A 79 -20.82 -12.66 0.45
CA THR A 79 -19.71 -13.48 0.95
C THR A 79 -20.23 -14.74 1.65
N PHE A 80 -21.23 -14.62 2.55
CA PHE A 80 -21.84 -15.78 3.24
C PHE A 80 -22.54 -16.72 2.26
N GLN A 81 -23.18 -16.22 1.20
CA GLN A 81 -23.82 -17.04 0.16
C GLN A 81 -22.85 -17.96 -0.57
N THR A 82 -21.55 -17.70 -0.52
CA THR A 82 -20.53 -18.58 -1.11
C THR A 82 -20.23 -19.80 -0.23
N ILE A 83 -20.69 -19.81 1.03
CA ILE A 83 -20.45 -20.85 2.02
C ILE A 83 -21.75 -21.28 2.73
N PRO A 84 -22.80 -21.71 1.98
CA PRO A 84 -24.10 -22.05 2.56
C PRO A 84 -23.97 -23.19 3.57
N GLY A 85 -24.67 -23.09 4.70
CA GLY A 85 -24.65 -24.08 5.77
C GLY A 85 -23.33 -24.13 6.55
N TRP A 86 -22.41 -23.21 6.33
CA TRP A 86 -21.16 -23.13 7.10
C TRP A 86 -21.33 -22.29 8.36
N LYS A 87 -21.15 -22.92 9.54
CA LYS A 87 -21.45 -22.31 10.84
C LYS A 87 -22.88 -21.76 10.85
N ASP A 88 -23.03 -20.52 11.19
CA ASP A 88 -24.29 -19.77 11.20
C ASP A 88 -24.43 -18.82 9.99
N SER A 89 -23.73 -19.09 8.86
CA SER A 89 -23.75 -18.25 7.67
C SER A 89 -25.14 -17.91 7.17
N ASP A 90 -26.04 -18.93 7.16
CA ASP A 90 -27.41 -18.74 6.69
C ASP A 90 -28.21 -17.86 7.66
N GLU A 91 -27.98 -17.98 8.97
CA GLU A 91 -28.56 -17.12 9.99
C GLU A 91 -28.03 -15.67 9.87
N GLN A 92 -26.73 -15.53 9.63
CA GLN A 92 -26.11 -14.23 9.43
C GLN A 92 -26.66 -13.52 8.18
N ILE A 93 -26.96 -14.27 7.09
CA ILE A 93 -27.63 -13.70 5.92
C ILE A 93 -28.98 -13.10 6.31
N VAL A 94 -29.79 -13.84 7.09
CA VAL A 94 -31.09 -13.36 7.56
C VAL A 94 -30.95 -12.12 8.46
N ASN A 95 -29.95 -12.14 9.35
CA ASN A 95 -29.66 -11.01 10.25
C ASN A 95 -29.21 -9.76 9.47
N CYS A 96 -28.35 -9.96 8.47
CA CYS A 96 -27.95 -8.87 7.57
C CYS A 96 -29.13 -8.31 6.79
N GLN A 97 -30.00 -9.19 6.24
CA GLN A 97 -31.19 -8.74 5.53
C GLN A 97 -32.13 -7.95 6.43
N ARG A 98 -32.34 -8.42 7.67
CA ARG A 98 -33.12 -7.68 8.66
C ARG A 98 -32.51 -6.30 8.96
N ALA A 99 -31.18 -6.25 9.15
CA ALA A 99 -30.49 -5.00 9.39
C ALA A 99 -30.60 -4.03 8.20
N ILE A 100 -30.51 -4.55 6.97
CA ILE A 100 -30.76 -3.76 5.75
C ILE A 100 -32.17 -3.22 5.72
N ASP A 101 -33.17 -4.08 6.01
CA ASP A 101 -34.57 -3.70 6.00
C ASP A 101 -34.88 -2.65 7.09
N GLU A 102 -34.27 -2.78 8.27
CA GLU A 102 -34.34 -1.80 9.36
C GLU A 102 -33.71 -0.45 8.95
N ILE A 103 -32.54 -0.48 8.31
CA ILE A 103 -31.88 0.74 7.80
C ILE A 103 -32.76 1.39 6.75
N LYS A 104 -33.22 0.62 5.75
CA LYS A 104 -34.08 1.13 4.68
C LYS A 104 -35.41 1.66 5.19
N ALA A 105 -36.04 0.93 6.13
CA ALA A 105 -37.29 1.38 6.76
C ALA A 105 -37.11 2.69 7.52
N LYS A 106 -35.95 2.83 8.21
CA LYS A 106 -35.62 4.08 8.91
C LYS A 106 -35.38 5.23 7.93
N GLU A 107 -34.63 4.99 6.85
CA GLU A 107 -34.37 5.99 5.80
C GLU A 107 -35.71 6.42 5.13
N GLU A 108 -36.61 5.47 4.88
CA GLU A 108 -37.91 5.76 4.31
C GLU A 108 -38.79 6.57 5.28
N ALA A 109 -38.81 6.22 6.58
CA ALA A 109 -39.48 6.97 7.61
C ALA A 109 -38.94 8.40 7.74
N ASP A 110 -37.61 8.54 7.77
CA ASP A 110 -36.94 9.85 7.83
C ASP A 110 -37.26 10.68 6.57
N ARG A 111 -37.33 10.03 5.39
CA ARG A 111 -37.70 10.67 4.13
C ARG A 111 -39.17 11.12 4.14
N LEU A 112 -40.08 10.28 4.66
CA LEU A 112 -41.51 10.62 4.74
C LEU A 112 -41.74 11.77 5.72
N GLU A 113 -41.05 11.77 6.86
CA GLU A 113 -41.09 12.86 7.83
C GLU A 113 -40.55 14.16 7.24
N ALA A 114 -39.42 14.09 6.51
CA ALA A 114 -38.87 15.23 5.78
C ALA A 114 -39.84 15.76 4.69
N GLN A 115 -40.59 14.86 4.03
CA GLN A 115 -41.62 15.26 3.06
C GLN A 115 -42.78 15.99 3.75
N ARG A 116 -43.32 15.46 4.87
CA ARG A 116 -44.36 16.13 5.64
C ARG A 116 -43.91 17.50 6.15
N GLN A 117 -42.70 17.58 6.69
CA GLN A 117 -42.15 18.86 7.15
C GLN A 117 -41.98 19.85 5.98
N ALA A 118 -41.59 19.35 4.79
CA ALA A 118 -41.48 20.18 3.60
C ALA A 118 -42.86 20.67 3.08
N GLU A 119 -43.91 19.84 3.18
CA GLU A 119 -45.25 20.22 2.81
C GLU A 119 -45.86 21.24 3.81
N GLU A 120 -45.69 21.03 5.12
CA GLU A 120 -46.08 22.01 6.15
C GLU A 120 -45.31 23.33 5.97
N TYR A 121 -44.01 23.25 5.66
CA TYR A 121 -43.19 24.42 5.37
C TYR A 121 -43.69 25.18 4.12
N ARG A 122 -44.07 24.43 3.03
CA ARG A 122 -44.66 25.03 1.82
C ARG A 122 -45.99 25.72 2.11
N ALA A 123 -46.88 25.05 2.87
CA ALA A 123 -48.16 25.61 3.27
C ALA A 123 -47.98 26.85 4.17
N ALA A 124 -47.03 26.82 5.11
CA ALA A 124 -46.66 27.96 5.93
C ALA A 124 -46.06 29.11 5.11
N LYS A 125 -45.23 28.77 4.10
CA LYS A 125 -44.64 29.73 3.18
C LYS A 125 -45.69 30.42 2.29
N GLU A 126 -46.65 29.63 1.76
CA GLU A 126 -47.74 30.21 0.98
C GLU A 126 -48.62 31.14 1.82
N ARG A 127 -48.89 30.80 3.07
CA ARG A 127 -49.57 31.69 4.02
C ARG A 127 -48.76 32.93 4.35
N ALA A 128 -47.42 32.79 4.43
CA ALA A 128 -46.49 33.91 4.66
C ALA A 128 -46.31 34.80 3.41
N GLU A 129 -46.37 34.23 2.20
CA GLU A 129 -46.27 34.96 0.93
C GLU A 129 -47.47 35.87 0.67
N ARG A 130 -48.66 35.51 1.09
CA ARG A 130 -49.85 36.42 1.08
C ARG A 130 -49.65 37.63 1.99
N LYS A 131 -48.86 37.51 3.07
CA LYS A 131 -48.39 38.64 3.92
C LYS A 131 -47.17 39.36 3.33
N ARG A 132 -46.43 38.75 2.39
CA ARG A 132 -45.10 39.18 1.90
C ARG A 132 -45.05 40.16 0.71
N LYS A 133 -46.18 40.54 0.10
CA LYS A 133 -46.15 41.61 -0.93
C LYS A 133 -45.50 42.91 -0.43
N ARG A 134 -45.38 43.11 0.89
CA ARG A 134 -44.75 44.28 1.53
C ARG A 134 -43.22 44.13 1.80
N ASN A 135 -42.68 42.91 1.74
CA ASN A 135 -41.27 42.66 2.16
C ASN A 135 -40.32 42.18 1.03
N LYS A 136 -40.70 42.33 -0.25
CA LYS A 136 -39.84 41.92 -1.39
C LYS A 136 -38.46 42.59 -1.39
N VAL A 137 -38.37 43.83 -0.90
CA VAL A 137 -37.09 44.57 -0.82
C VAL A 137 -36.16 44.00 0.22
N ILE A 138 -36.70 43.55 1.36
CA ILE A 138 -35.89 42.97 2.44
C ILE A 138 -35.33 41.58 2.03
N ALA A 139 -36.15 40.76 1.32
CA ALA A 139 -35.74 39.46 0.85
C ALA A 139 -34.62 39.54 -0.21
N ALA A 140 -34.67 40.55 -1.12
CA ALA A 140 -33.63 40.80 -2.09
C ALA A 140 -32.31 41.24 -1.42
N LEU A 141 -32.41 42.11 -0.39
CA LEU A 141 -31.21 42.52 0.39
C LEU A 141 -30.60 41.38 1.17
N VAL A 142 -31.41 40.47 1.74
CA VAL A 142 -30.96 39.28 2.44
C VAL A 142 -30.30 38.30 1.47
N LEU A 143 -30.81 38.17 0.23
CA LEU A 143 -30.21 37.30 -0.80
C LEU A 143 -28.87 37.86 -1.27
N CYS A 144 -28.78 39.19 -1.46
CA CYS A 144 -27.51 39.86 -1.78
C CYS A 144 -26.48 39.74 -0.63
N ALA A 145 -26.94 39.88 0.62
CA ALA A 145 -26.10 39.68 1.79
C ALA A 145 -25.61 38.23 1.90
N PHE A 146 -26.48 37.25 1.62
CA PHE A 146 -26.11 35.82 1.62
C PHE A 146 -25.13 35.49 0.48
N ALA A 147 -25.38 36.04 -0.72
CA ALA A 147 -24.42 35.88 -1.83
C ALA A 147 -23.06 36.52 -1.52
N ALA A 148 -23.05 37.67 -0.83
CA ALA A 148 -21.81 38.30 -0.35
C ALA A 148 -21.12 37.42 0.72
N ILE A 149 -21.87 36.82 1.64
CA ILE A 149 -21.34 35.91 2.67
C ILE A 149 -20.77 34.63 1.99
N VAL A 150 -21.46 34.05 1.01
CA VAL A 150 -20.98 32.89 0.25
C VAL A 150 -19.72 33.23 -0.55
N ALA A 151 -19.69 34.42 -1.18
CA ALA A 151 -18.50 34.88 -1.89
C ALA A 151 -17.30 35.12 -0.93
N ILE A 152 -17.56 35.65 0.26
CA ILE A 152 -16.54 35.78 1.32
C ILE A 152 -16.08 34.39 1.79
N PHE A 153 -16.98 33.44 1.95
CA PHE A 153 -16.67 32.07 2.39
C PHE A 153 -15.83 31.30 1.35
N LEU A 154 -16.15 31.45 0.05
CA LEU A 154 -15.38 30.83 -1.05
C LEU A 154 -13.96 31.42 -1.19
N LYS A 155 -13.74 32.64 -0.72
CA LYS A 155 -12.43 33.30 -0.76
C LYS A 155 -11.65 33.13 0.53
N VAL A 156 -12.30 33.11 1.67
CA VAL A 156 -11.65 33.07 2.99
C VAL A 156 -11.12 31.67 3.33
N ILE A 157 -11.86 30.61 2.99
CA ILE A 157 -11.42 29.23 3.33
C ILE A 157 -10.11 28.85 2.65
N PRO A 158 -9.92 29.04 1.32
CA PRO A 158 -8.62 28.78 0.69
C PRO A 158 -7.50 29.66 1.25
N ASP A 159 -7.77 30.95 1.57
CA ASP A 159 -6.78 31.84 2.18
C ASP A 159 -6.34 31.35 3.56
N VAL A 160 -7.29 30.92 4.40
CA VAL A 160 -6.98 30.38 5.73
C VAL A 160 -6.17 29.09 5.62
N LYS A 161 -6.56 28.18 4.73
CA LYS A 161 -5.82 26.94 4.49
C LYS A 161 -4.42 27.21 3.94
N TYR A 162 -4.31 28.14 3.00
CA TYR A 162 -3.02 28.54 2.45
C TYR A 162 -2.10 29.13 3.52
N ASN A 163 -2.60 30.06 4.31
CA ASN A 163 -1.82 30.66 5.39
C ASN A 163 -1.43 29.63 6.47
N ALA A 164 -2.32 28.66 6.76
CA ALA A 164 -2.01 27.55 7.64
C ALA A 164 -0.89 26.67 7.08
N ALA A 165 -0.93 26.34 5.79
CA ALA A 165 0.11 25.56 5.13
C ALA A 165 1.47 26.31 5.13
N VAL A 166 1.48 27.61 4.84
CA VAL A 166 2.69 28.44 4.92
C VAL A 166 3.23 28.51 6.37
N LYS A 167 2.34 28.55 7.35
CA LYS A 167 2.75 28.50 8.76
C LYS A 167 3.44 27.18 9.09
N LEU A 168 2.91 26.05 8.61
CA LEU A 168 3.52 24.73 8.81
C LEU A 168 4.96 24.67 8.25
N ILE A 169 5.24 25.33 7.11
CA ILE A 169 6.62 25.46 6.61
C ILE A 169 7.51 26.16 7.63
N ASN A 170 7.04 27.30 8.17
CA ASN A 170 7.81 28.09 9.12
C ASN A 170 8.01 27.35 10.46
N ASP A 171 7.03 26.54 10.86
CA ASP A 171 7.09 25.72 12.08
C ASP A 171 7.95 24.45 11.87
N GLY A 172 8.40 24.17 10.64
CA GLY A 172 9.21 22.99 10.29
C GLY A 172 8.40 21.70 10.11
N ASP A 173 7.08 21.76 10.11
CA ASP A 173 6.21 20.59 9.84
C ASP A 173 6.02 20.40 8.33
N ILE A 174 7.09 19.97 7.69
CA ILE A 174 7.19 19.91 6.22
C ILE A 174 6.23 18.89 5.60
N ILE A 175 5.97 17.78 6.28
CA ILE A 175 5.05 16.74 5.77
C ILE A 175 3.64 17.31 5.66
N ASN A 176 3.11 17.87 6.74
CA ASN A 176 1.76 18.44 6.74
C ASN A 176 1.67 19.70 5.88
N ALA A 177 2.75 20.47 5.78
CA ALA A 177 2.85 21.63 4.91
C ALA A 177 2.69 21.24 3.44
N TYR A 178 3.47 20.25 2.97
CA TYR A 178 3.41 19.76 1.60
C TYR A 178 2.03 19.21 1.25
N ASP A 179 1.51 18.29 2.09
CA ASP A 179 0.19 17.68 1.89
C ASP A 179 -0.92 18.75 1.84
N SER A 180 -0.82 19.78 2.69
CA SER A 180 -1.77 20.91 2.70
C SER A 180 -1.67 21.78 1.45
N LEU A 181 -0.46 22.04 0.95
CA LEU A 181 -0.23 22.83 -0.27
C LEU A 181 -0.75 22.12 -1.52
N ILE A 182 -0.50 20.81 -1.64
CA ILE A 182 -1.02 19.99 -2.75
C ILE A 182 -2.54 19.97 -2.73
N ALA A 183 -3.17 19.83 -1.53
CA ALA A 183 -4.62 19.85 -1.38
C ALA A 183 -5.29 21.17 -1.80
N LEU A 184 -4.51 22.26 -1.93
CA LEU A 184 -4.97 23.56 -2.41
C LEU A 184 -5.11 23.63 -3.93
N ASN A 185 -4.61 22.63 -4.67
CA ASN A 185 -4.77 22.45 -6.11
C ASN A 185 -4.49 23.72 -6.94
N GLY A 186 -3.34 24.33 -6.72
CA GLY A 186 -2.89 25.51 -7.46
C GLY A 186 -3.45 26.84 -6.96
N TYR A 187 -4.03 26.89 -5.76
CA TYR A 187 -4.47 28.14 -5.17
C TYR A 187 -3.24 29.02 -4.83
N LYS A 188 -3.22 30.26 -5.35
CA LYS A 188 -2.04 31.15 -5.32
C LYS A 188 -0.80 30.45 -5.89
N ASP A 189 0.29 30.49 -5.17
CA ASP A 189 1.57 29.85 -5.46
C ASP A 189 1.75 28.50 -4.71
N SER A 190 0.64 27.85 -4.33
CA SER A 190 0.71 26.61 -3.52
C SER A 190 1.47 25.49 -4.23
N THR A 191 1.35 25.38 -5.56
CA THR A 191 2.09 24.38 -6.34
C THR A 191 3.58 24.69 -6.36
N GLU A 192 3.96 25.96 -6.54
CA GLU A 192 5.34 26.39 -6.54
C GLU A 192 5.98 26.15 -5.16
N LYS A 193 5.30 26.58 -4.08
CA LYS A 193 5.76 26.32 -2.71
C LYS A 193 5.86 24.83 -2.37
N ALA A 194 4.94 24.03 -2.86
CA ALA A 194 5.03 22.57 -2.70
C ALA A 194 6.27 22.03 -3.41
N ALA A 195 6.56 22.49 -4.63
CA ALA A 195 7.77 22.11 -5.35
C ALA A 195 9.04 22.54 -4.60
N ASP A 196 9.07 23.73 -4.05
CA ASP A 196 10.21 24.26 -3.29
C ASP A 196 10.56 23.40 -2.06
N ILE A 197 9.56 22.84 -1.38
CA ILE A 197 9.77 22.02 -0.19
C ILE A 197 9.78 20.51 -0.47
N PHE A 198 9.59 20.09 -1.73
CA PHE A 198 9.41 18.67 -2.09
C PHE A 198 10.63 17.81 -1.73
N GLU A 199 11.84 18.31 -1.94
CA GLU A 199 13.07 17.60 -1.53
C GLU A 199 13.10 17.37 -0.02
N GLN A 200 12.79 18.40 0.75
CA GLN A 200 12.74 18.30 2.21
C GLN A 200 11.61 17.36 2.67
N TYR A 201 10.45 17.41 2.02
CA TYR A 201 9.34 16.50 2.27
C TYR A 201 9.76 15.04 2.08
N ARG A 202 10.47 14.70 0.99
CA ARG A 202 10.99 13.36 0.76
C ARG A 202 11.90 12.91 1.92
N ILE A 203 12.81 13.76 2.35
CA ILE A 203 13.72 13.48 3.47
C ILE A 203 12.96 13.26 4.78
N GLU A 204 11.96 14.10 5.10
CA GLU A 204 11.16 13.96 6.32
C GLU A 204 10.28 12.68 6.28
N LYS A 205 9.73 12.32 5.11
CA LYS A 205 8.98 11.06 4.92
C LYS A 205 9.82 9.83 5.24
N LEU A 206 11.13 9.83 4.90
CA LEU A 206 12.01 8.72 5.27
C LEU A 206 12.08 8.51 6.78
N LYS A 207 12.09 9.58 7.57
CA LYS A 207 12.21 9.49 9.04
C LYS A 207 11.01 8.81 9.68
N VAL A 208 9.82 8.97 9.10
CA VAL A 208 8.56 8.43 9.63
C VAL A 208 8.11 7.13 8.95
N ALA A 209 8.77 6.73 7.86
CA ALA A 209 8.42 5.52 7.12
C ALA A 209 8.61 4.26 7.95
N ASN A 210 7.78 3.24 7.71
CA ASN A 210 7.82 1.94 8.35
C ASN A 210 8.38 0.89 7.38
N VAL A 211 8.80 -0.24 7.92
CA VAL A 211 9.23 -1.38 7.10
C VAL A 211 8.08 -1.83 6.19
N GLY A 212 8.38 -1.96 4.91
CA GLY A 212 7.41 -2.30 3.85
C GLY A 212 6.84 -1.09 3.08
N ASP A 213 6.93 0.13 3.65
CA ASP A 213 6.46 1.33 2.96
C ASP A 213 7.29 1.61 1.70
N ILE A 214 6.64 2.22 0.71
CA ILE A 214 7.29 2.79 -0.46
C ILE A 214 7.48 4.29 -0.23
N VAL A 215 8.70 4.77 -0.43
CA VAL A 215 9.07 6.17 -0.27
C VAL A 215 9.78 6.68 -1.53
N LEU A 216 9.63 7.96 -1.83
CA LEU A 216 10.34 8.62 -2.91
C LEU A 216 11.64 9.22 -2.37
N PHE A 217 12.78 8.92 -3.03
CA PHE A 217 14.06 9.50 -2.64
C PHE A 217 15.05 9.46 -3.81
N GLY A 218 15.53 10.62 -4.24
CA GLY A 218 16.33 10.77 -5.45
C GLY A 218 15.50 10.70 -6.73
N VAL A 219 16.15 10.98 -7.85
CA VAL A 219 15.57 10.96 -9.20
C VAL A 219 16.55 10.29 -10.15
N TYR A 220 16.04 9.51 -11.11
CA TYR A 220 16.87 8.83 -12.09
C TYR A 220 16.10 8.64 -13.40
N GLU A 221 16.79 8.68 -14.53
CA GLU A 221 16.19 8.38 -15.82
C GLU A 221 15.81 6.90 -15.91
N GLN A 222 14.52 6.59 -15.99
CA GLN A 222 14.01 5.21 -15.89
C GLN A 222 13.29 4.74 -17.16
N ASP A 223 12.80 5.67 -17.99
CA ASP A 223 12.02 5.34 -19.19
C ASP A 223 12.78 5.58 -20.52
N ASN A 224 14.01 6.09 -20.46
CA ASN A 224 14.85 6.50 -21.57
C ASN A 224 14.27 7.66 -22.40
N ASP A 225 13.33 8.42 -21.87
CA ASP A 225 12.81 9.65 -22.46
C ASP A 225 13.38 10.89 -21.77
N THR A 226 14.59 11.27 -22.11
CA THR A 226 15.24 12.43 -21.50
C THR A 226 14.52 13.77 -21.74
N SER A 227 13.46 13.78 -22.54
CA SER A 227 12.67 14.99 -22.81
C SER A 227 11.67 15.32 -21.67
N ASN A 228 11.27 14.33 -20.86
CA ASN A 228 10.37 14.50 -19.72
C ASN A 228 11.12 14.71 -18.38
N GLY A 229 12.44 14.51 -18.37
CA GLY A 229 13.32 14.60 -17.20
C GLY A 229 13.47 13.27 -16.48
N LYS A 230 14.13 13.29 -15.34
CA LYS A 230 14.35 12.11 -14.50
C LYS A 230 13.13 11.87 -13.61
N GLU A 231 12.74 10.61 -13.48
CA GLU A 231 11.64 10.17 -12.62
C GLU A 231 12.07 10.03 -11.16
N ASP A 232 11.13 10.22 -10.24
CA ASP A 232 11.32 9.91 -8.82
C ASP A 232 11.63 8.42 -8.63
N ILE A 233 12.65 8.11 -7.83
CA ILE A 233 12.97 6.73 -7.49
C ILE A 233 12.08 6.26 -6.35
N GLU A 234 11.35 5.17 -6.58
CA GLU A 234 10.56 4.48 -5.57
C GLU A 234 11.45 3.49 -4.80
N TRP A 235 11.47 3.62 -3.49
CA TRP A 235 12.24 2.76 -2.60
C TRP A 235 11.33 2.05 -1.61
N ARG A 236 11.56 0.76 -1.44
CA ARG A 236 10.93 -0.03 -0.38
C ARG A 236 11.82 -0.03 0.86
N VAL A 237 11.22 0.23 2.01
CA VAL A 237 11.90 0.15 3.31
C VAL A 237 12.05 -1.31 3.71
N LEU A 238 13.28 -1.82 3.77
CA LEU A 238 13.58 -3.19 4.17
C LEU A 238 13.79 -3.35 5.68
N ALA A 239 14.45 -2.38 6.30
CA ALA A 239 14.73 -2.41 7.73
C ALA A 239 14.85 -1.00 8.30
N LYS A 240 14.62 -0.88 9.60
CA LYS A 240 14.80 0.35 10.37
C LYS A 240 15.46 0.00 11.70
N GLU A 241 16.72 0.34 11.85
CA GLU A 241 17.53 0.01 13.01
C GLU A 241 18.45 1.19 13.37
N ASP A 242 18.60 1.50 14.64
CA ASP A 242 19.51 2.52 15.17
C ASP A 242 19.37 3.90 14.50
N GLY A 243 18.13 4.31 14.18
CA GLY A 243 17.87 5.59 13.50
C GLY A 243 18.27 5.61 12.04
N ARG A 244 18.64 4.47 11.45
CA ARG A 244 18.93 4.28 10.02
C ARG A 244 17.84 3.46 9.35
N ILE A 245 17.68 3.70 8.06
CA ILE A 245 16.72 2.99 7.21
C ILE A 245 17.49 2.32 6.08
N LEU A 246 17.25 1.03 5.88
CA LEU A 246 17.73 0.29 4.72
C LEU A 246 16.65 0.32 3.64
N LEU A 247 17.03 0.81 2.46
CA LEU A 247 16.15 0.93 1.31
C LEU A 247 16.61 0.01 0.18
N ILE A 248 15.66 -0.53 -0.57
CA ILE A 248 15.91 -1.15 -1.87
C ILE A 248 15.00 -0.49 -2.91
N THR A 249 15.46 -0.31 -4.14
CA THR A 249 14.61 0.18 -5.23
C THR A 249 13.47 -0.79 -5.48
N ASP A 250 12.25 -0.28 -5.62
CA ASP A 250 11.07 -1.13 -5.87
C ASP A 250 11.07 -1.72 -7.28
N LYS A 251 11.76 -1.03 -8.21
CA LYS A 251 11.94 -1.43 -9.61
C LYS A 251 13.42 -1.48 -9.96
N ALA A 252 13.78 -2.24 -10.99
CA ALA A 252 15.11 -2.16 -11.57
C ALA A 252 15.31 -0.78 -12.23
N LEU A 253 16.37 -0.07 -11.85
CA LEU A 253 16.64 1.29 -12.36
C LEU A 253 17.53 1.29 -13.59
N ASP A 254 18.50 0.36 -13.66
CA ASP A 254 19.54 0.33 -14.69
C ASP A 254 20.07 -1.09 -14.87
N CYS A 255 20.73 -1.33 -15.99
CA CYS A 255 21.39 -2.59 -16.32
C CYS A 255 22.88 -2.34 -16.57
N GLN A 256 23.70 -2.58 -15.57
CA GLN A 256 25.15 -2.37 -15.60
C GLN A 256 25.90 -3.69 -15.46
N ARG A 257 27.05 -3.81 -16.16
CA ARG A 257 27.92 -4.96 -15.98
C ARG A 257 28.52 -4.95 -14.58
N TYR A 258 28.56 -6.12 -13.92
CA TYR A 258 29.23 -6.27 -12.62
C TYR A 258 30.70 -5.79 -12.68
N ASN A 259 31.39 -6.18 -13.76
CA ASN A 259 32.74 -5.65 -14.08
C ASN A 259 32.86 -5.42 -15.60
N ILE A 260 33.42 -4.29 -16.01
CA ILE A 260 33.58 -3.95 -17.44
C ILE A 260 34.46 -4.96 -18.14
N GLU A 261 35.58 -5.32 -17.50
CA GLU A 261 36.52 -6.32 -18.02
C GLU A 261 36.20 -7.68 -17.42
N TYR A 262 36.28 -8.74 -18.24
CA TYR A 262 36.16 -10.10 -17.74
C TYR A 262 37.45 -10.50 -17.01
N ILE A 263 37.43 -10.35 -15.69
CA ILE A 263 38.53 -10.80 -14.82
C ILE A 263 37.95 -11.86 -13.89
N GLY A 264 38.42 -13.12 -14.02
CA GLY A 264 37.98 -14.22 -13.17
C GLY A 264 38.21 -13.91 -11.68
N GLY A 265 37.19 -14.15 -10.84
CA GLY A 265 37.29 -13.93 -9.39
C GLY A 265 37.19 -12.46 -8.96
N THR A 266 36.62 -11.57 -9.79
CA THR A 266 36.34 -10.19 -9.39
C THR A 266 35.33 -10.18 -8.25
N THR A 267 35.67 -9.54 -7.15
CA THR A 267 34.88 -9.41 -5.94
C THR A 267 34.26 -8.01 -5.83
N TRP A 268 33.27 -7.84 -4.95
CA TRP A 268 32.58 -6.58 -4.76
C TRP A 268 33.53 -5.40 -4.53
N ASP A 269 34.54 -5.57 -3.69
CA ASP A 269 35.50 -4.51 -3.35
C ASP A 269 36.28 -3.97 -4.54
N ARG A 270 36.36 -4.72 -5.67
CA ARG A 270 37.12 -4.40 -6.86
C ARG A 270 36.30 -4.17 -8.12
N CYS A 271 35.02 -4.56 -8.14
CA CYS A 271 34.21 -4.48 -9.36
C CYS A 271 33.91 -3.03 -9.77
N THR A 272 33.76 -2.83 -11.07
CA THR A 272 33.45 -1.52 -11.63
C THR A 272 32.04 -1.09 -11.32
N LEU A 273 31.08 -2.01 -11.10
CA LEU A 273 29.72 -1.72 -10.68
C LEU A 273 29.68 -0.98 -9.34
N ARG A 274 30.44 -1.47 -8.33
CA ARG A 274 30.52 -0.79 -7.03
C ARG A 274 30.99 0.65 -7.18
N LYS A 275 32.05 0.85 -7.98
CA LYS A 275 32.58 2.19 -8.25
C LYS A 275 31.52 3.07 -8.90
N TRP A 276 30.85 2.58 -9.94
CA TRP A 276 29.80 3.29 -10.61
C TRP A 276 28.64 3.66 -9.67
N MET A 277 28.18 2.72 -8.82
CA MET A 277 27.10 2.96 -7.86
C MET A 277 27.44 4.04 -6.84
N ASN A 278 28.68 4.10 -6.36
CA ASN A 278 29.10 5.04 -5.30
C ASN A 278 29.68 6.35 -5.83
N GLU A 279 29.92 6.47 -7.14
CA GLU A 279 30.40 7.67 -7.80
C GLU A 279 29.36 8.23 -8.78
N SER A 280 29.19 7.60 -9.93
CA SER A 280 28.32 8.11 -11.02
C SER A 280 26.85 8.11 -10.63
N PHE A 281 26.31 6.95 -10.26
CA PHE A 281 24.89 6.83 -9.89
C PHE A 281 24.55 7.70 -8.67
N LEU A 282 25.36 7.65 -7.61
CA LEU A 282 25.12 8.43 -6.40
C LEU A 282 25.03 9.94 -6.68
N ASN A 283 25.91 10.47 -7.52
CA ASN A 283 25.93 11.89 -7.84
C ASN A 283 24.87 12.28 -8.89
N ASP A 284 24.43 11.34 -9.72
CA ASP A 284 23.43 11.56 -10.75
C ASP A 284 21.99 11.46 -10.20
N ALA A 285 21.78 10.53 -9.26
CA ALA A 285 20.45 10.21 -8.74
C ALA A 285 20.04 11.07 -7.53
N PHE A 286 20.99 11.63 -6.77
CA PHE A 286 20.67 12.31 -5.53
C PHE A 286 21.23 13.74 -5.51
N SER A 287 20.43 14.65 -5.00
CA SER A 287 20.85 16.01 -4.70
C SER A 287 21.92 16.05 -3.61
N TYR A 288 22.57 17.17 -3.44
CA TYR A 288 23.56 17.37 -2.37
C TYR A 288 22.97 17.12 -0.97
N ASN A 289 21.73 17.57 -0.70
CA ASN A 289 21.07 17.38 0.59
C ASN A 289 20.65 15.93 0.82
N GLU A 290 20.16 15.27 -0.23
CA GLU A 290 19.85 13.82 -0.19
C GLU A 290 21.12 12.98 0.02
N CYS A 291 22.21 13.30 -0.67
CA CYS A 291 23.49 12.62 -0.49
C CYS A 291 24.03 12.70 0.97
N LYS A 292 23.71 13.75 1.70
CA LYS A 292 24.06 13.90 3.13
C LYS A 292 23.27 12.94 4.02
N GLN A 293 22.06 12.55 3.62
CA GLN A 293 21.25 11.59 4.38
C GLN A 293 21.73 10.16 4.17
N ILE A 294 22.35 9.87 3.01
CA ILE A 294 22.87 8.54 2.70
C ILE A 294 24.17 8.30 3.46
N GLN A 295 24.11 7.43 4.45
CA GLN A 295 25.24 7.12 5.31
C GLN A 295 26.15 6.05 4.67
N LYS A 296 27.46 6.20 4.85
CA LYS A 296 28.39 5.10 4.56
C LYS A 296 28.14 3.97 5.53
N THR A 297 27.91 2.78 5.00
CA THR A 297 27.69 1.56 5.75
C THR A 297 28.79 0.56 5.49
N ASN A 298 29.21 -0.16 6.52
CA ASN A 298 30.16 -1.25 6.36
C ASN A 298 29.45 -2.44 5.72
N VAL A 299 29.82 -2.73 4.48
CA VAL A 299 29.32 -3.88 3.71
C VAL A 299 30.28 -5.05 3.93
N SER A 300 29.82 -6.06 4.67
CA SER A 300 30.62 -7.24 4.94
C SER A 300 30.86 -8.05 3.67
N ALA A 301 32.08 -8.57 3.51
CA ALA A 301 32.39 -9.51 2.44
C ALA A 301 32.04 -10.93 2.90
N GLU A 302 30.77 -11.28 2.86
CA GLU A 302 30.31 -12.62 3.22
C GLU A 302 30.74 -13.66 2.17
N LYS A 303 30.95 -14.88 2.62
CA LYS A 303 31.22 -16.00 1.73
C LYS A 303 29.95 -16.35 0.98
N ASN A 304 30.05 -16.55 -0.34
CA ASN A 304 28.88 -16.99 -1.12
C ASN A 304 28.40 -18.36 -0.58
N PRO A 305 27.18 -18.48 -0.08
CA PRO A 305 26.67 -19.73 0.52
C PRO A 305 26.42 -20.83 -0.53
N ILE A 306 26.24 -20.44 -1.80
CA ILE A 306 25.93 -21.36 -2.90
C ILE A 306 27.25 -21.83 -3.57
N TYR A 307 28.16 -20.88 -3.84
CA TYR A 307 29.42 -21.15 -4.53
C TYR A 307 30.59 -20.90 -3.59
N THR A 308 30.87 -21.85 -2.73
CA THR A 308 31.88 -21.73 -1.64
C THR A 308 33.33 -21.59 -2.09
N THR A 309 33.60 -21.86 -3.36
CA THR A 309 34.95 -21.72 -3.99
C THR A 309 35.22 -20.28 -4.47
N ILE A 310 34.21 -19.42 -4.55
CA ILE A 310 34.38 -18.03 -4.98
C ILE A 310 35.03 -17.23 -3.84
N PRO A 311 36.07 -16.44 -4.11
CA PRO A 311 36.69 -15.57 -3.13
C PRO A 311 35.67 -14.55 -2.59
N ARG A 312 35.65 -14.32 -1.29
CA ARG A 312 34.73 -13.36 -0.67
C ARG A 312 35.11 -11.88 -0.84
N GLY A 313 36.34 -11.57 -1.17
CA GLY A 313 36.88 -10.21 -1.23
C GLY A 313 37.10 -9.57 0.15
N ASN A 314 37.18 -8.24 0.17
CA ASN A 314 37.32 -7.47 1.40
C ASN A 314 35.99 -6.71 1.72
N ALA A 315 35.75 -6.43 2.99
CA ALA A 315 34.69 -5.54 3.43
C ALA A 315 34.90 -4.14 2.85
N THR A 316 33.83 -3.45 2.54
CA THR A 316 33.84 -2.11 1.97
C THR A 316 32.99 -1.16 2.81
N ALA A 317 33.18 0.14 2.60
CA ALA A 317 32.33 1.15 3.19
C ALA A 317 31.62 1.91 2.05
N ASP A 318 30.34 1.62 1.85
CA ASP A 318 29.57 2.08 0.69
C ASP A 318 28.31 2.85 1.13
N LYS A 319 27.87 3.77 0.30
CA LYS A 319 26.57 4.46 0.42
C LYS A 319 25.49 3.69 -0.33
N VAL A 320 25.83 3.13 -1.48
CA VAL A 320 24.94 2.34 -2.34
C VAL A 320 25.62 0.99 -2.61
N PHE A 321 24.89 -0.10 -2.38
CA PHE A 321 25.45 -1.45 -2.47
C PHE A 321 24.39 -2.46 -2.89
N LEU A 322 24.80 -3.63 -3.30
CA LEU A 322 23.93 -4.77 -3.57
C LEU A 322 23.71 -5.57 -2.28
N LEU A 323 22.51 -6.10 -2.12
CA LEU A 323 22.25 -7.05 -1.03
C LEU A 323 23.05 -8.33 -1.25
N SER A 324 23.63 -8.86 -0.17
CA SER A 324 24.18 -10.22 -0.15
C SER A 324 23.07 -11.25 -0.29
N ILE A 325 23.43 -12.49 -0.64
CA ILE A 325 22.45 -13.61 -0.71
C ILE A 325 21.76 -13.80 0.63
N THR A 326 22.50 -13.70 1.73
CA THR A 326 21.95 -13.81 3.09
C THR A 326 20.95 -12.70 3.40
N GLU A 327 21.21 -11.46 2.97
CA GLU A 327 20.28 -10.34 3.13
C GLU A 327 19.05 -10.51 2.25
N VAL A 328 19.21 -11.00 1.01
CA VAL A 328 18.07 -11.35 0.16
C VAL A 328 17.19 -12.42 0.83
N GLU A 329 17.79 -13.43 1.44
CA GLU A 329 17.05 -14.45 2.18
C GLU A 329 16.37 -13.89 3.43
N LYS A 330 16.97 -12.94 4.11
CA LYS A 330 16.43 -12.28 5.29
C LYS A 330 15.20 -11.43 4.96
N TYR A 331 15.25 -10.63 3.88
CA TYR A 331 14.24 -9.63 3.58
C TYR A 331 13.12 -10.12 2.65
N PHE A 332 13.37 -11.17 1.85
CA PHE A 332 12.41 -11.71 0.88
C PHE A 332 11.99 -13.13 1.28
N ILE A 333 11.01 -13.21 2.18
CA ILE A 333 10.60 -14.47 2.86
C ILE A 333 9.88 -15.46 1.93
N SER A 334 9.30 -15.03 0.79
CA SER A 334 8.55 -15.92 -0.10
C SER A 334 9.43 -16.51 -1.22
N ASP A 335 9.24 -17.79 -1.53
CA ASP A 335 9.96 -18.46 -2.62
C ASP A 335 9.64 -17.88 -4.01
N GLU A 336 8.48 -17.26 -4.20
CA GLU A 336 8.11 -16.56 -5.44
C GLU A 336 8.97 -15.30 -5.63
N SER A 337 9.18 -14.52 -4.57
CA SER A 337 10.06 -13.35 -4.61
C SER A 337 11.51 -13.74 -4.85
N LYS A 338 11.97 -14.88 -4.29
CA LYS A 338 13.32 -15.42 -4.51
C LYS A 338 13.52 -15.89 -5.96
N ASN A 339 12.50 -16.45 -6.59
CA ASN A 339 12.59 -16.94 -7.97
C ASN A 339 12.61 -15.80 -8.99
N ALA A 340 11.85 -14.73 -8.80
CA ALA A 340 11.94 -13.52 -9.61
C ALA A 340 13.35 -12.90 -9.54
N TYR A 341 13.93 -12.87 -8.35
CA TYR A 341 15.30 -12.37 -8.16
C TYR A 341 16.37 -13.26 -8.82
N ARG A 342 16.20 -14.58 -8.81
CA ARG A 342 17.11 -15.52 -9.49
C ARG A 342 17.04 -15.40 -11.01
N GLN A 343 15.90 -15.07 -11.58
CA GLN A 343 15.75 -14.87 -13.04
C GLN A 343 16.37 -13.57 -13.54
N THR A 344 16.50 -12.56 -12.69
CA THR A 344 17.21 -11.32 -13.05
C THR A 344 18.74 -11.44 -12.91
N MET A 345 19.23 -12.52 -12.29
CA MET A 345 20.67 -12.79 -12.15
C MET A 345 21.25 -13.75 -13.20
N GLN A 346 20.44 -14.30 -14.11
CA GLN A 346 20.89 -15.11 -15.25
C GLN A 346 21.00 -14.26 -16.52
#